data_2d9a7264a38c2ac8f2f522bc35943458
#
_entry.id   2d9a7264a38c2ac8f2f522bc35943458
#
_cell.length_a   1.000
_cell.length_b   1.000
_cell.length_c   1.000
_cell.angle_alpha   90.00
_cell.angle_beta   90.00
_cell.angle_gamma   90.00
#
_symmetry.space_group_name_H-M   'P 1'
#
loop_
_entity.id
_entity.type
_entity.pdbx_description
1 polymer ?
#
loop_
_entity_poly.entity_id
_entity_poly.type
_entity_poly.pdbx_seq_one_letter_code
_entity_poly.pdbx_strand_id
1 'polypeptide(L)'
;MISDKTLRVFLAYKKDTKDVGKFPTVNFLRDYLRSENVEIVTDYKDIESCDVILLVTLKLFSKVRSAAKEFNKKIIAIPFGDHANFKKKKNELILTNIKSLNQVDLICVETKGQMEFLKKSSVVTPINISWFSKPMNQRTSISSLEKTTFNKYFGISNDSRSIIVLGCTDSFKKAQSLARMVPGVTFVFVDISSGSLKHRWITENIPNLYYEIGMRDELYPSGIASASAIVILERWFMDMIVILDAIASNVPILAVDIPLVGTEIQAGTDFIATEESPVGIYESLQDLKHNPISDVASSDLLTKIKNDENHKFIDVIKNEIVSPKEEK
;
A
#
# COMPACT_ATOMS: atom_id res chain seq x y z
N MET A 1 26.26 -6.37 -22.62
CA MET A 1 25.37 -7.55 -22.66
C MET A 1 25.26 -8.09 -21.25
N ILE A 2 24.15 -7.86 -20.56
CA ILE A 2 23.87 -8.52 -19.29
C ILE A 2 23.54 -9.95 -19.68
N SER A 3 24.34 -10.91 -19.20
CA SER A 3 24.11 -12.34 -19.45
C SER A 3 22.71 -12.71 -18.94
N ASP A 4 22.14 -13.83 -19.45
CA ASP A 4 20.86 -14.44 -19.01
C ASP A 4 20.80 -14.84 -17.52
N LYS A 5 21.60 -14.18 -16.68
CA LYS A 5 21.66 -14.44 -15.25
C LYS A 5 20.42 -13.87 -14.57
N THR A 6 19.68 -14.71 -13.91
CA THR A 6 18.55 -14.32 -13.08
C THR A 6 18.99 -13.29 -12.03
N LEU A 7 18.32 -12.15 -11.99
CA LEU A 7 18.56 -11.09 -10.99
C LEU A 7 18.26 -11.62 -9.59
N ARG A 8 19.21 -11.46 -8.67
CA ARG A 8 19.06 -11.85 -7.26
C ARG A 8 18.98 -10.63 -6.37
N VAL A 9 17.91 -10.52 -5.62
CA VAL A 9 17.59 -9.36 -4.78
C VAL A 9 17.51 -9.78 -3.31
N PHE A 10 18.29 -9.13 -2.44
CA PHE A 10 18.10 -9.26 -1.01
C PHE A 10 17.00 -8.31 -0.54
N LEU A 11 15.90 -8.87 -0.04
CA LEU A 11 14.77 -8.08 0.46
C LEU A 11 14.88 -7.92 1.97
N ALA A 12 15.26 -6.70 2.40
CA ALA A 12 15.44 -6.34 3.80
C ALA A 12 14.12 -5.82 4.40
N TYR A 13 13.38 -6.68 5.07
CA TYR A 13 12.17 -6.35 5.81
C TYR A 13 12.15 -7.04 7.18
N LYS A 14 11.37 -6.52 8.11
CA LYS A 14 11.22 -7.15 9.41
C LYS A 14 10.19 -8.28 9.33
N LYS A 15 10.64 -9.52 9.52
CA LYS A 15 9.74 -10.67 9.72
C LYS A 15 9.16 -10.57 11.14
N ASP A 16 8.06 -9.89 11.32
CA ASP A 16 7.31 -9.99 12.56
C ASP A 16 6.35 -11.20 12.43
N THR A 17 6.63 -12.23 13.18
CA THR A 17 5.78 -13.44 13.28
C THR A 17 4.39 -13.13 13.87
N LYS A 18 4.18 -11.90 14.35
CA LYS A 18 2.91 -11.39 14.89
C LYS A 18 2.16 -10.44 13.93
N ASP A 19 2.73 -10.13 12.79
CA ASP A 19 2.11 -9.24 11.77
C ASP A 19 1.12 -10.01 10.88
N VAL A 20 0.36 -10.91 11.48
CA VAL A 20 -0.82 -11.48 10.83
C VAL A 20 -1.83 -10.34 10.71
N GLY A 21 -2.05 -9.85 9.50
CA GLY A 21 -3.13 -8.91 9.22
C GLY A 21 -2.77 -7.47 8.87
N LYS A 22 -1.48 -7.09 8.75
CA LYS A 22 -1.13 -5.79 8.17
C LYS A 22 -1.27 -5.84 6.66
N PHE A 23 -1.58 -4.68 6.04
CA PHE A 23 -1.58 -4.58 4.57
C PHE A 23 -0.25 -5.12 4.05
N PRO A 24 -0.27 -6.11 3.17
CA PRO A 24 0.91 -6.90 2.86
C PRO A 24 1.77 -6.24 1.76
N THR A 25 2.12 -4.95 1.90
CA THR A 25 2.95 -4.25 0.90
C THR A 25 4.22 -5.02 0.56
N VAL A 26 4.83 -5.68 1.55
CA VAL A 26 6.00 -6.53 1.32
C VAL A 26 5.63 -7.77 0.50
N ASN A 27 4.46 -8.36 0.70
CA ASN A 27 4.01 -9.52 -0.07
C ASN A 27 3.73 -9.11 -1.52
N PHE A 28 3.09 -7.96 -1.75
CA PHE A 28 2.88 -7.44 -3.09
C PHE A 28 4.19 -7.13 -3.82
N LEU A 29 5.15 -6.53 -3.13
CA LEU A 29 6.49 -6.33 -3.69
C LEU A 29 7.17 -7.66 -4.03
N ARG A 30 7.03 -8.68 -3.19
CA ARG A 30 7.55 -10.02 -3.48
C ARG A 30 6.88 -10.65 -4.68
N ASP A 31 5.56 -10.50 -4.81
CA ASP A 31 4.80 -11.03 -5.95
C ASP A 31 5.16 -10.28 -7.24
N TYR A 32 5.35 -8.97 -7.16
CA TYR A 32 5.88 -8.18 -8.27
C TYR A 32 7.25 -8.71 -8.71
N LEU A 33 8.22 -8.82 -7.80
CA LEU A 33 9.57 -9.28 -8.13
C LEU A 33 9.57 -10.70 -8.73
N ARG A 34 8.74 -11.60 -8.19
CA ARG A 34 8.58 -12.95 -8.73
C ARG A 34 8.00 -12.95 -10.15
N SER A 35 7.01 -12.10 -10.41
CA SER A 35 6.42 -11.98 -11.77
C SER A 35 7.41 -11.44 -12.80
N GLU A 36 8.49 -10.79 -12.35
CA GLU A 36 9.60 -10.32 -13.18
C GLU A 36 10.79 -11.31 -13.19
N ASN A 37 10.60 -12.56 -12.76
CA ASN A 37 11.63 -13.61 -12.69
C ASN A 37 12.84 -13.23 -11.82
N VAL A 38 12.61 -12.50 -10.72
CA VAL A 38 13.63 -12.12 -9.75
C VAL A 38 13.73 -13.17 -8.65
N GLU A 39 14.93 -13.64 -8.36
CA GLU A 39 15.20 -14.47 -7.19
C GLU A 39 15.27 -13.60 -5.94
N ILE A 40 14.40 -13.89 -4.96
CA ILE A 40 14.33 -13.13 -3.71
C ILE A 40 15.02 -13.89 -2.59
N VAL A 41 16.00 -13.25 -1.99
CA VAL A 41 16.76 -13.74 -0.85
C VAL A 41 16.41 -12.93 0.39
N THR A 42 16.28 -13.59 1.53
CA THR A 42 15.91 -12.96 2.80
C THR A 42 16.80 -13.35 3.97
N ASP A 43 17.70 -14.34 3.79
CA ASP A 43 18.70 -14.68 4.79
C ASP A 43 19.94 -13.78 4.63
N TYR A 44 20.39 -13.17 5.70
CA TYR A 44 21.57 -12.31 5.72
C TYR A 44 22.85 -13.03 5.29
N LYS A 45 22.93 -14.36 5.44
CA LYS A 45 24.06 -15.16 5.01
C LYS A 45 24.24 -15.14 3.49
N ASP A 46 23.16 -14.90 2.76
CA ASP A 46 23.13 -14.96 1.31
C ASP A 46 23.27 -13.59 0.65
N ILE A 47 23.49 -12.51 1.42
CA ILE A 47 23.65 -11.14 0.90
C ILE A 47 24.80 -11.06 -0.13
N GLU A 48 25.91 -11.75 0.12
CA GLU A 48 27.07 -11.77 -0.80
C GLU A 48 26.65 -12.18 -2.21
N SER A 49 25.75 -13.15 -2.32
CA SER A 49 25.29 -13.71 -3.61
C SER A 49 24.26 -12.84 -4.33
N CYS A 50 23.74 -11.78 -3.70
CA CYS A 50 22.76 -10.89 -4.31
C CYS A 50 23.41 -9.82 -5.18
N ASP A 51 22.65 -9.32 -6.15
CA ASP A 51 23.07 -8.24 -7.02
C ASP A 51 22.81 -6.87 -6.37
N VAL A 52 21.71 -6.75 -5.62
CA VAL A 52 21.25 -5.50 -4.97
C VAL A 52 20.48 -5.78 -3.69
N ILE A 53 20.40 -4.79 -2.82
CA ILE A 53 19.62 -4.83 -1.57
C ILE A 53 18.43 -3.88 -1.69
N LEU A 54 17.21 -4.40 -1.50
CA LEU A 54 16.00 -3.61 -1.34
C LEU A 54 15.70 -3.44 0.14
N LEU A 55 15.78 -2.21 0.63
CA LEU A 55 15.53 -1.85 2.02
C LEU A 55 14.10 -1.31 2.17
N VAL A 56 13.21 -2.12 2.74
CA VAL A 56 11.82 -1.72 3.02
C VAL A 56 11.69 -1.17 4.44
N THR A 57 12.31 -1.82 5.42
CA THR A 57 12.27 -1.38 6.83
C THR A 57 13.53 -0.62 7.21
N LEU A 58 13.42 0.70 7.41
CA LEU A 58 14.56 1.57 7.72
C LEU A 58 15.27 1.21 9.04
N LYS A 59 14.59 0.53 9.96
CA LYS A 59 15.21 0.02 11.21
C LYS A 59 16.33 -0.99 10.96
N LEU A 60 16.33 -1.65 9.80
CA LEU A 60 17.37 -2.61 9.42
C LEU A 60 18.60 -1.96 8.76
N PHE A 61 18.55 -0.65 8.50
CA PHE A 61 19.58 0.05 7.72
C PHE A 61 21.00 -0.20 8.22
N SER A 62 21.26 -0.07 9.53
CA SER A 62 22.62 -0.23 10.07
C SER A 62 23.19 -1.61 9.76
N LYS A 63 22.38 -2.66 9.93
CA LYS A 63 22.77 -4.04 9.64
C LYS A 63 23.00 -4.26 8.14
N VAL A 64 22.08 -3.77 7.33
CA VAL A 64 22.15 -3.87 5.87
C VAL A 64 23.36 -3.11 5.32
N ARG A 65 23.62 -1.90 5.83
CA ARG A 65 24.74 -1.07 5.39
C ARG A 65 26.10 -1.72 5.64
N SER A 66 26.27 -2.39 6.78
CA SER A 66 27.52 -3.11 7.07
C SER A 66 27.78 -4.19 6.01
N ALA A 67 26.80 -5.03 5.74
CA ALA A 67 26.90 -6.06 4.71
C ALA A 67 27.05 -5.46 3.28
N ALA A 68 26.33 -4.37 2.99
CA ALA A 68 26.44 -3.69 1.69
C ALA A 68 27.85 -3.16 1.43
N LYS A 69 28.53 -2.64 2.46
CA LYS A 69 29.92 -2.20 2.36
C LYS A 69 30.88 -3.37 2.18
N GLU A 70 30.72 -4.42 2.98
CA GLU A 70 31.55 -5.62 2.95
C GLU A 70 31.52 -6.28 1.56
N PHE A 71 30.33 -6.43 0.98
CA PHE A 71 30.14 -7.12 -0.30
C PHE A 71 29.97 -6.17 -1.50
N ASN A 72 30.25 -4.89 -1.33
CA ASN A 72 30.12 -3.86 -2.36
C ASN A 72 28.75 -3.84 -3.06
N LYS A 73 27.65 -3.95 -2.28
CA LYS A 73 26.27 -3.95 -2.81
C LYS A 73 25.65 -2.57 -2.70
N LYS A 74 24.81 -2.22 -3.68
CA LYS A 74 23.97 -1.02 -3.61
C LYS A 74 22.71 -1.25 -2.78
N ILE A 75 22.20 -0.20 -2.15
CA ILE A 75 20.99 -0.20 -1.35
C ILE A 75 19.97 0.71 -2.02
N ILE A 76 18.86 0.12 -2.46
CA ILE A 76 17.67 0.83 -2.94
C ILE A 76 16.64 0.79 -1.81
N ALA A 77 16.17 1.96 -1.36
CA ALA A 77 15.15 2.05 -0.31
C ALA A 77 13.75 2.23 -0.89
N ILE A 78 12.78 1.56 -0.29
CA ILE A 78 11.34 1.67 -0.56
C ILE A 78 10.64 2.10 0.73
N PRO A 79 10.72 3.39 1.12
CA PRO A 79 10.31 3.83 2.45
C PRO A 79 8.80 3.69 2.72
N PHE A 80 7.96 3.80 1.69
CA PHE A 80 6.51 3.65 1.80
C PHE A 80 6.03 2.19 1.82
N GLY A 81 6.92 1.23 1.68
CA GLY A 81 6.63 -0.20 1.82
C GLY A 81 6.42 -0.69 3.26
N ASP A 82 6.72 0.14 4.26
CA ASP A 82 6.52 -0.21 5.67
C ASP A 82 6.08 1.02 6.48
N HIS A 83 4.86 0.98 7.02
CA HIS A 83 4.30 2.03 7.89
C HIS A 83 5.16 2.32 9.12
N ALA A 84 5.97 1.35 9.58
CA ALA A 84 6.89 1.53 10.70
C ALA A 84 8.02 2.55 10.44
N ASN A 85 8.22 2.95 9.18
CA ASN A 85 9.17 4.00 8.81
C ASN A 85 8.66 5.41 9.14
N PHE A 86 7.41 5.54 9.55
CA PHE A 86 6.76 6.82 9.81
C PHE A 86 6.21 6.88 11.23
N LYS A 87 6.05 8.11 11.73
CA LYS A 87 5.31 8.41 12.96
C LYS A 87 4.27 9.47 12.66
N LYS A 88 3.05 9.25 13.13
CA LYS A 88 2.00 10.26 13.09
C LYS A 88 2.06 11.09 14.37
N LYS A 89 2.14 12.41 14.25
CA LYS A 89 2.08 13.35 15.37
C LYS A 89 1.00 14.38 15.07
N LYS A 90 -0.13 14.29 15.76
CA LYS A 90 -1.33 15.08 15.42
C LYS A 90 -1.70 14.85 13.94
N ASN A 91 -1.69 15.93 13.14
CA ASN A 91 -2.03 15.90 11.72
C ASN A 91 -0.81 15.82 10.80
N GLU A 92 0.38 15.55 11.36
CA GLU A 92 1.62 15.48 10.59
C GLU A 92 2.11 14.04 10.48
N LEU A 93 2.61 13.69 9.31
CA LEU A 93 3.38 12.48 9.09
C LEU A 93 4.86 12.83 9.23
N ILE A 94 5.58 12.08 10.05
CA ILE A 94 7.01 12.30 10.30
C ILE A 94 7.76 11.05 9.85
N LEU A 95 8.65 11.24 8.89
CA LEU A 95 9.56 10.19 8.45
C LEU A 95 10.60 9.89 9.55
N THR A 96 10.70 8.62 9.93
CA THR A 96 11.75 8.17 10.85
C THR A 96 13.04 7.86 10.09
N ASN A 97 14.19 8.03 10.75
CA ASN A 97 15.49 7.62 10.18
C ASN A 97 15.88 8.32 8.86
N ILE A 98 15.60 9.62 8.71
CA ILE A 98 16.00 10.44 7.54
C ILE A 98 17.51 10.29 7.26
N LYS A 99 18.34 10.25 8.32
CA LYS A 99 19.78 10.03 8.20
C LYS A 99 20.15 8.73 7.50
N SER A 100 19.35 7.70 7.68
CA SER A 100 19.54 6.41 7.00
C SER A 100 19.18 6.51 5.53
N LEU A 101 18.07 7.18 5.19
CA LEU A 101 17.68 7.41 3.80
C LEU A 101 18.71 8.25 3.03
N ASN A 102 19.35 9.21 3.69
CA ASN A 102 20.40 10.01 3.05
C ASN A 102 21.73 9.27 2.86
N GLN A 103 21.77 7.96 3.12
CA GLN A 103 22.95 7.11 2.98
C GLN A 103 22.70 5.87 2.13
N VAL A 104 21.50 5.73 1.53
CA VAL A 104 21.24 4.72 0.51
C VAL A 104 21.67 5.25 -0.87
N ASP A 105 21.77 4.39 -1.85
CA ASP A 105 22.19 4.77 -3.21
C ASP A 105 21.01 5.36 -3.99
N LEU A 106 19.81 4.81 -3.85
CA LEU A 106 18.60 5.25 -4.53
C LEU A 106 17.37 5.07 -3.63
N ILE A 107 16.37 5.93 -3.80
CA ILE A 107 15.04 5.77 -3.20
C ILE A 107 14.02 5.59 -4.32
N CYS A 108 13.16 4.58 -4.21
CA CYS A 108 12.05 4.36 -5.12
C CYS A 108 10.71 4.65 -4.42
N VAL A 109 9.85 5.36 -5.12
CA VAL A 109 8.49 5.73 -4.72
C VAL A 109 7.54 5.52 -5.90
N GLU A 110 6.24 5.43 -5.64
CA GLU A 110 5.25 5.21 -6.69
C GLU A 110 4.61 6.51 -7.19
N THR A 111 4.63 7.58 -6.40
CA THR A 111 3.92 8.81 -6.75
C THR A 111 4.76 10.07 -6.51
N LYS A 112 4.42 11.13 -7.22
CA LYS A 112 5.01 12.47 -6.99
C LYS A 112 4.70 13.00 -5.59
N GLY A 113 3.52 12.70 -5.04
CA GLY A 113 3.17 13.08 -3.69
C GLY A 113 4.12 12.48 -2.65
N GLN A 114 4.47 11.20 -2.80
CA GLN A 114 5.47 10.54 -1.98
C GLN A 114 6.87 11.17 -2.15
N MET A 115 7.27 11.46 -3.38
CA MET A 115 8.55 12.13 -3.67
C MET A 115 8.61 13.52 -3.02
N GLU A 116 7.58 14.34 -3.18
CA GLU A 116 7.52 15.68 -2.59
C GLU A 116 7.56 15.64 -1.07
N PHE A 117 6.86 14.68 -0.47
CA PHE A 117 6.92 14.46 0.97
C PHE A 117 8.35 14.17 1.45
N LEU A 118 9.08 13.30 0.75
CA LEU A 118 10.47 12.97 1.10
C LEU A 118 11.37 14.21 0.97
N LYS A 119 11.25 14.96 -0.12
CA LYS A 119 12.01 16.22 -0.32
C LYS A 119 11.72 17.24 0.77
N LYS A 120 10.46 17.45 1.13
CA LYS A 120 10.06 18.32 2.26
C LYS A 120 10.60 17.82 3.60
N SER A 121 10.84 16.53 3.73
CA SER A 121 11.44 15.91 4.91
C SER A 121 12.99 15.96 4.91
N SER A 122 13.62 16.76 4.05
CA SER A 122 15.08 16.90 3.94
C SER A 122 15.81 15.63 3.48
N VAL A 123 15.18 14.83 2.67
CA VAL A 123 15.83 13.72 1.96
C VAL A 123 16.56 14.26 0.75
N VAL A 124 17.87 13.98 0.65
CA VAL A 124 18.77 14.45 -0.41
C VAL A 124 19.21 13.34 -1.37
N THR A 125 18.99 12.08 -1.01
CA THR A 125 19.29 10.93 -1.89
C THR A 125 18.46 11.02 -3.17
N PRO A 126 19.00 10.62 -4.33
CA PRO A 126 18.24 10.52 -5.57
C PRO A 126 16.94 9.72 -5.38
N ILE A 127 15.84 10.23 -5.93
CA ILE A 127 14.51 9.60 -5.83
C ILE A 127 14.02 9.30 -7.25
N ASN A 128 13.66 8.05 -7.48
CA ASN A 128 13.02 7.59 -8.71
C ASN A 128 11.53 7.30 -8.45
N ILE A 129 10.67 7.70 -9.38
CA ILE A 129 9.26 7.34 -9.38
C ILE A 129 9.10 6.12 -10.27
N SER A 130 8.65 5.02 -9.71
CA SER A 130 8.45 3.78 -10.44
C SER A 130 7.36 2.92 -9.79
N TRP A 131 6.53 2.30 -10.59
CA TRP A 131 5.47 1.43 -10.11
C TRP A 131 6.02 0.04 -9.78
N PHE A 132 5.92 -0.36 -8.53
CA PHE A 132 6.22 -1.72 -8.05
C PHE A 132 4.97 -2.42 -7.48
N SER A 133 3.83 -1.75 -7.48
CA SER A 133 2.52 -2.33 -7.17
C SER A 133 1.78 -2.65 -8.46
N LYS A 134 1.55 -3.94 -8.75
CA LYS A 134 0.74 -4.36 -9.90
C LYS A 134 -0.71 -4.56 -9.44
N PRO A 135 -1.70 -3.97 -10.15
CA PRO A 135 -3.11 -4.20 -9.85
C PRO A 135 -3.47 -5.68 -9.89
N MET A 136 -4.52 -6.05 -9.16
CA MET A 136 -4.95 -7.45 -8.97
C MET A 136 -5.14 -8.21 -10.30
N ASN A 137 -5.71 -7.57 -11.31
CA ASN A 137 -5.92 -8.14 -12.63
C ASN A 137 -4.63 -8.40 -13.44
N GLN A 138 -3.49 -7.85 -13.00
CA GLN A 138 -2.17 -8.05 -13.60
C GLN A 138 -1.27 -8.98 -12.76
N ARG A 139 -1.69 -9.35 -11.56
CA ARG A 139 -0.99 -10.32 -10.72
C ARG A 139 -1.40 -11.73 -11.14
N THR A 140 -0.44 -12.55 -11.53
CA THR A 140 -0.69 -13.95 -11.86
C THR A 140 -1.23 -14.69 -10.64
N SER A 141 -2.28 -15.48 -10.83
CA SER A 141 -2.86 -16.46 -9.90
C SER A 141 -4.03 -16.05 -9.00
N ILE A 142 -4.66 -14.90 -9.18
CA ILE A 142 -5.99 -14.73 -8.58
C ILE A 142 -7.06 -15.19 -9.60
N SER A 143 -6.88 -16.40 -10.10
CA SER A 143 -7.94 -17.08 -10.79
C SER A 143 -9.02 -17.45 -9.77
N SER A 144 -10.20 -16.88 -9.90
CA SER A 144 -11.42 -17.30 -9.20
C SER A 144 -11.36 -17.33 -7.66
N LEU A 145 -10.81 -16.30 -7.01
CA LEU A 145 -11.11 -16.10 -5.61
C LEU A 145 -12.61 -15.83 -5.51
N GLU A 146 -13.29 -16.79 -4.93
CA GLU A 146 -14.71 -16.70 -4.70
C GLU A 146 -15.00 -15.42 -3.93
N LYS A 147 -15.76 -14.49 -4.52
CA LYS A 147 -16.26 -13.27 -3.82
C LYS A 147 -16.88 -13.60 -2.46
N THR A 148 -17.26 -14.86 -2.30
CA THR A 148 -17.86 -15.43 -1.10
C THR A 148 -16.91 -15.56 0.10
N THR A 149 -15.59 -15.60 -0.09
CA THR A 149 -14.66 -15.87 1.03
C THR A 149 -14.69 -14.77 2.09
N PHE A 150 -14.64 -13.50 1.67
CA PHE A 150 -14.71 -12.36 2.57
C PHE A 150 -16.07 -12.29 3.30
N ASN A 151 -17.16 -12.38 2.52
CA ASN A 151 -18.50 -12.34 3.07
C ASN A 151 -18.74 -13.49 4.06
N LYS A 152 -18.29 -14.71 3.73
CA LYS A 152 -18.38 -15.87 4.61
C LYS A 152 -17.60 -15.69 5.92
N TYR A 153 -16.40 -15.10 5.85
CA TYR A 153 -15.58 -14.85 7.04
C TYR A 153 -16.28 -13.92 8.05
N PHE A 154 -16.92 -12.86 7.55
CA PHE A 154 -17.66 -11.91 8.40
C PHE A 154 -19.13 -12.26 8.61
N GLY A 155 -19.62 -13.39 8.07
CA GLY A 155 -21.04 -13.76 8.15
C GLY A 155 -21.97 -12.79 7.40
N ILE A 156 -21.47 -12.12 6.36
CA ILE A 156 -22.22 -11.17 5.54
C ILE A 156 -22.98 -11.97 4.46
N SER A 157 -24.27 -11.68 4.27
CA SER A 157 -25.03 -12.25 3.17
C SER A 157 -24.44 -11.80 1.82
N ASN A 158 -24.39 -12.69 0.83
CA ASN A 158 -23.90 -12.35 -0.50
C ASN A 158 -24.74 -11.26 -1.20
N ASP A 159 -25.99 -11.11 -0.79
CA ASP A 159 -26.89 -10.08 -1.31
C ASP A 159 -26.76 -8.75 -0.56
N SER A 160 -25.99 -8.73 0.53
CA SER A 160 -25.77 -7.53 1.34
C SER A 160 -24.72 -6.64 0.71
N ARG A 161 -24.91 -5.34 0.82
CA ARG A 161 -23.90 -4.34 0.48
C ARG A 161 -22.88 -4.25 1.60
N SER A 162 -21.60 -4.40 1.27
CA SER A 162 -20.52 -4.19 2.21
C SER A 162 -19.66 -3.01 1.81
N ILE A 163 -19.24 -2.21 2.79
CA ILE A 163 -18.32 -1.10 2.61
C ILE A 163 -17.08 -1.37 3.44
N ILE A 164 -15.93 -1.36 2.82
CA ILE A 164 -14.64 -1.45 3.52
C ILE A 164 -14.23 -0.04 3.92
N VAL A 165 -13.93 0.15 5.19
CA VAL A 165 -13.48 1.43 5.75
C VAL A 165 -12.03 1.27 6.21
N LEU A 166 -11.12 1.98 5.57
CA LEU A 166 -9.70 1.96 5.88
C LEU A 166 -9.35 3.16 6.76
N GLY A 167 -8.77 2.90 7.91
CA GLY A 167 -8.38 3.97 8.81
C GLY A 167 -7.49 3.50 9.95
N CYS A 168 -6.90 4.43 10.65
CA CYS A 168 -6.20 4.16 11.91
C CYS A 168 -7.20 4.06 13.07
N THR A 169 -6.75 3.54 14.19
CA THR A 169 -7.54 3.44 15.44
C THR A 169 -8.34 4.70 15.77
N ASP A 170 -7.75 5.89 15.57
CA ASP A 170 -8.40 7.17 15.85
C ASP A 170 -9.61 7.44 14.95
N SER A 171 -9.63 6.85 13.77
CA SER A 171 -10.72 6.98 12.79
C SER A 171 -11.90 6.03 13.08
N PHE A 172 -11.75 5.07 14.00
CA PHE A 172 -12.78 4.07 14.29
C PHE A 172 -14.11 4.69 14.75
N LYS A 173 -14.06 5.77 15.54
CA LYS A 173 -15.28 6.49 15.97
C LYS A 173 -16.09 7.06 14.80
N LYS A 174 -15.41 7.47 13.72
CA LYS A 174 -16.08 7.93 12.49
C LYS A 174 -16.79 6.77 11.79
N ALA A 175 -16.13 5.60 11.71
CA ALA A 175 -16.75 4.39 11.17
C ALA A 175 -17.96 3.95 12.00
N GLN A 176 -17.91 4.05 13.34
CA GLN A 176 -19.04 3.78 14.22
C GLN A 176 -20.23 4.72 13.95
N SER A 177 -19.95 6.03 13.80
CA SER A 177 -20.98 7.01 13.48
C SER A 177 -21.59 6.73 12.10
N LEU A 178 -20.80 6.43 11.12
CA LEU A 178 -21.25 6.10 9.76
C LEU A 178 -22.13 4.84 9.75
N ALA A 179 -21.73 3.78 10.43
CA ALA A 179 -22.51 2.55 10.53
C ALA A 179 -23.89 2.76 11.18
N ARG A 180 -24.00 3.64 12.18
CA ARG A 180 -25.29 4.02 12.78
C ARG A 180 -26.17 4.83 11.82
N MET A 181 -25.57 5.66 10.96
CA MET A 181 -26.32 6.46 9.98
C MET A 181 -26.88 5.61 8.83
N VAL A 182 -26.26 4.45 8.54
CA VAL A 182 -26.62 3.59 7.40
C VAL A 182 -26.87 2.14 7.87
N PRO A 183 -27.94 1.87 8.60
CA PRO A 183 -28.18 0.55 9.23
C PRO A 183 -28.40 -0.59 8.22
N GLY A 184 -28.76 -0.28 6.97
CA GLY A 184 -28.96 -1.29 5.91
C GLY A 184 -27.71 -1.67 5.14
N VAL A 185 -26.52 -1.21 5.57
CA VAL A 185 -25.24 -1.49 4.94
C VAL A 185 -24.27 -2.07 5.97
N THR A 186 -23.54 -3.09 5.60
CA THR A 186 -22.50 -3.67 6.44
C THR A 186 -21.17 -2.91 6.24
N PHE A 187 -20.58 -2.50 7.34
CA PHE A 187 -19.26 -1.86 7.33
C PHE A 187 -18.22 -2.81 7.91
N VAL A 188 -17.08 -2.90 7.23
CA VAL A 188 -15.90 -3.62 7.73
C VAL A 188 -14.78 -2.60 7.89
N PHE A 189 -14.52 -2.20 9.14
CA PHE A 189 -13.41 -1.31 9.45
C PHE A 189 -12.12 -2.10 9.52
N VAL A 190 -11.17 -1.74 8.68
CA VAL A 190 -9.83 -2.33 8.64
C VAL A 190 -8.85 -1.32 9.24
N ASP A 191 -8.29 -1.66 10.39
CA ASP A 191 -7.27 -0.85 11.04
C ASP A 191 -5.92 -1.04 10.36
N ILE A 192 -5.47 -0.01 9.66
CA ILE A 192 -4.18 0.03 8.96
C ILE A 192 -3.03 0.52 9.85
N SER A 193 -3.30 0.85 11.12
CA SER A 193 -2.25 1.27 12.04
C SER A 193 -1.36 0.09 12.43
N SER A 194 -0.07 0.36 12.63
CA SER A 194 0.89 -0.63 13.13
C SER A 194 0.74 -0.94 14.62
N GLY A 195 -0.26 -0.37 15.28
CA GLY A 195 -0.52 -0.52 16.70
C GLY A 195 -1.58 -1.58 16.97
N SER A 196 -1.34 -2.44 17.98
CA SER A 196 -2.42 -3.23 18.55
C SER A 196 -3.44 -2.29 19.18
N LEU A 197 -4.67 -2.27 18.69
CA LEU A 197 -5.76 -1.72 19.47
C LEU A 197 -5.76 -2.40 20.83
N LYS A 198 -5.62 -1.62 21.87
CA LYS A 198 -6.06 -2.07 23.17
C LYS A 198 -7.57 -2.28 23.01
N HIS A 199 -8.05 -3.49 23.16
CA HIS A 199 -9.46 -3.94 23.05
C HIS A 199 -10.51 -3.07 23.76
N ARG A 200 -10.10 -1.97 24.37
CA ARG A 200 -10.94 -1.05 25.15
C ARG A 200 -11.98 -0.27 24.35
N TRP A 201 -11.85 -0.19 23.02
CA TRP A 201 -12.70 0.68 22.20
C TRP A 201 -13.83 -0.07 21.48
N ILE A 202 -13.81 -1.41 21.46
CA ILE A 202 -14.84 -2.24 20.82
C ILE A 202 -15.98 -2.57 21.83
N THR A 203 -16.31 -1.62 22.70
CA THR A 203 -17.31 -1.86 23.74
C THR A 203 -18.76 -1.66 23.28
N GLU A 204 -18.96 -1.05 22.11
CA GLU A 204 -20.29 -0.86 21.57
C GLU A 204 -20.55 -1.87 20.45
N ASN A 205 -21.49 -2.77 20.70
CA ASN A 205 -21.94 -3.70 19.66
C ASN A 205 -22.82 -2.93 18.66
N ILE A 206 -22.24 -2.56 17.52
CA ILE A 206 -22.95 -1.98 16.38
C ILE A 206 -23.20 -3.12 15.40
N PRO A 207 -24.43 -3.58 15.19
CA PRO A 207 -24.73 -4.84 14.50
C PRO A 207 -24.21 -4.93 13.07
N ASN A 208 -24.05 -3.79 12.41
CA ASN A 208 -23.59 -3.69 11.02
C ASN A 208 -22.15 -3.19 10.87
N LEU A 209 -21.35 -3.23 11.95
CA LEU A 209 -19.95 -2.84 11.94
C LEU A 209 -19.05 -3.97 12.43
N TYR A 210 -18.19 -4.46 11.55
CA TYR A 210 -17.13 -5.40 11.86
C TYR A 210 -15.80 -4.66 11.99
N TYR A 211 -14.89 -5.23 12.76
CA TYR A 211 -13.55 -4.69 12.97
C TYR A 211 -12.49 -5.76 12.66
N GLU A 212 -11.47 -5.38 11.88
CA GLU A 212 -10.33 -6.24 11.57
C GLU A 212 -9.03 -5.45 11.69
N ILE A 213 -7.96 -6.10 12.15
CA ILE A 213 -6.63 -5.50 12.22
C ILE A 213 -5.86 -5.86 10.96
N GLY A 214 -5.69 -4.91 10.07
CA GLY A 214 -5.18 -5.16 8.73
C GLY A 214 -6.14 -6.03 7.92
N MET A 215 -5.76 -6.41 6.73
CA MET A 215 -6.53 -7.37 5.94
C MET A 215 -5.64 -8.55 5.59
N ARG A 216 -6.08 -9.74 5.97
CA ARG A 216 -5.34 -10.97 5.71
C ARG A 216 -5.20 -11.22 4.21
N ASP A 217 -4.06 -11.78 3.80
CA ASP A 217 -3.76 -12.03 2.38
C ASP A 217 -4.86 -12.83 1.68
N GLU A 218 -5.42 -13.85 2.36
CA GLU A 218 -6.49 -14.68 1.84
C GLU A 218 -7.85 -14.00 1.73
N LEU A 219 -8.08 -12.93 2.53
CA LEU A 219 -9.34 -12.17 2.52
C LEU A 219 -9.27 -10.93 1.62
N TYR A 220 -8.06 -10.42 1.38
CA TYR A 220 -7.86 -9.15 0.70
C TYR A 220 -8.49 -9.11 -0.70
N PRO A 221 -8.18 -10.04 -1.62
CA PRO A 221 -8.73 -9.96 -2.98
C PRO A 221 -10.25 -10.12 -3.02
N SER A 222 -10.79 -11.06 -2.23
CA SER A 222 -12.24 -11.27 -2.17
C SER A 222 -12.95 -10.09 -1.50
N GLY A 223 -12.31 -9.45 -0.52
CA GLY A 223 -12.80 -8.24 0.13
C GLY A 223 -12.93 -7.09 -0.85
N ILE A 224 -11.85 -6.76 -1.57
CA ILE A 224 -11.89 -5.71 -2.59
C ILE A 224 -12.98 -6.02 -3.64
N ALA A 225 -12.99 -7.25 -4.20
CA ALA A 225 -13.93 -7.61 -5.28
C ALA A 225 -15.40 -7.65 -4.83
N SER A 226 -15.69 -7.83 -3.54
CA SER A 226 -17.06 -7.89 -3.02
C SER A 226 -17.55 -6.56 -2.42
N ALA A 227 -16.66 -5.60 -2.21
CA ALA A 227 -17.02 -4.30 -1.67
C ALA A 227 -17.91 -3.51 -2.64
N SER A 228 -18.93 -2.85 -2.10
CA SER A 228 -19.77 -1.88 -2.83
C SER A 228 -19.09 -0.52 -2.91
N ALA A 229 -18.20 -0.22 -1.97
CA ALA A 229 -17.34 0.94 -1.95
C ALA A 229 -16.18 0.73 -0.96
N ILE A 230 -15.11 1.49 -1.14
CA ILE A 230 -14.01 1.62 -0.18
C ILE A 230 -13.98 3.05 0.32
N VAL A 231 -13.93 3.23 1.64
CA VAL A 231 -13.82 4.54 2.30
C VAL A 231 -12.44 4.64 2.95
N ILE A 232 -11.64 5.61 2.54
CA ILE A 232 -10.32 5.87 3.11
C ILE A 232 -10.43 7.07 4.05
N LEU A 233 -10.32 6.82 5.37
CA LEU A 233 -10.40 7.83 6.41
C LEU A 233 -9.03 8.37 6.83
N GLU A 234 -7.96 7.85 6.25
CA GLU A 234 -6.60 8.19 6.61
C GLU A 234 -5.99 9.15 5.59
N ARG A 235 -5.78 10.40 5.99
CA ARG A 235 -5.13 11.42 5.16
C ARG A 235 -3.74 10.99 4.67
N TRP A 236 -2.99 10.27 5.52
CA TRP A 236 -1.64 9.79 5.20
C TRP A 236 -1.67 8.33 4.74
N PHE A 237 -2.63 8.03 3.86
CA PHE A 237 -2.74 6.71 3.26
C PHE A 237 -1.55 6.45 2.32
N MET A 238 -0.89 5.30 2.49
CA MET A 238 0.37 4.97 1.81
C MET A 238 0.26 3.75 0.88
N ASP A 239 -0.80 2.97 1.02
CA ASP A 239 -0.93 1.69 0.33
C ASP A 239 -1.57 1.88 -1.06
N MET A 240 -0.75 2.34 -2.03
CA MET A 240 -1.21 2.60 -3.40
C MET A 240 -1.87 1.39 -4.05
N ILE A 241 -1.42 0.19 -3.71
CA ILE A 241 -1.97 -1.05 -4.26
C ILE A 241 -3.48 -1.19 -3.99
N VAL A 242 -3.96 -0.73 -2.83
CA VAL A 242 -5.40 -0.80 -2.51
C VAL A 242 -6.22 0.07 -3.45
N ILE A 243 -5.72 1.25 -3.77
CA ILE A 243 -6.35 2.17 -4.73
C ILE A 243 -6.37 1.52 -6.11
N LEU A 244 -5.23 0.99 -6.56
CA LEU A 244 -5.12 0.33 -7.86
C LEU A 244 -6.00 -0.91 -7.97
N ASP A 245 -6.11 -1.71 -6.91
CA ASP A 245 -6.95 -2.91 -6.89
C ASP A 245 -8.44 -2.57 -6.88
N ALA A 246 -8.84 -1.52 -6.16
CA ALA A 246 -10.21 -1.03 -6.18
C ALA A 246 -10.60 -0.53 -7.57
N ILE A 247 -9.74 0.28 -8.20
CA ILE A 247 -9.92 0.75 -9.58
C ILE A 247 -10.01 -0.44 -10.53
N ALA A 248 -9.10 -1.39 -10.46
CA ALA A 248 -9.09 -2.58 -11.32
C ALA A 248 -10.31 -3.50 -11.13
N SER A 249 -10.97 -3.40 -9.98
CA SER A 249 -12.18 -4.16 -9.64
C SER A 249 -13.47 -3.36 -9.87
N ASN A 250 -13.38 -2.15 -10.40
CA ASN A 250 -14.51 -1.21 -10.56
C ASN A 250 -15.24 -0.93 -9.23
N VAL A 251 -14.49 -0.86 -8.12
CA VAL A 251 -15.01 -0.54 -6.80
C VAL A 251 -14.78 0.93 -6.53
N PRO A 252 -15.84 1.73 -6.31
CA PRO A 252 -15.69 3.15 -6.06
C PRO A 252 -14.94 3.43 -4.76
N ILE A 253 -14.10 4.44 -4.79
CA ILE A 253 -13.30 4.90 -3.65
C ILE A 253 -13.81 6.27 -3.20
N LEU A 254 -14.10 6.40 -1.92
CA LEU A 254 -14.30 7.68 -1.25
C LEU A 254 -13.10 7.92 -0.34
N ALA A 255 -12.46 9.05 -0.49
CA ALA A 255 -11.29 9.37 0.31
C ALA A 255 -11.33 10.81 0.82
N VAL A 256 -10.87 11.01 2.05
CA VAL A 256 -10.47 12.34 2.50
C VAL A 256 -9.24 12.78 1.68
N ASP A 257 -8.83 14.06 1.83
CA ASP A 257 -7.58 14.51 1.19
C ASP A 257 -6.42 13.56 1.49
N ILE A 258 -5.86 12.94 0.45
CA ILE A 258 -4.76 11.96 0.53
C ILE A 258 -3.53 12.47 -0.25
N PRO A 259 -2.75 13.39 0.30
CA PRO A 259 -1.69 14.11 -0.43
C PRO A 259 -0.57 13.21 -0.96
N LEU A 260 -0.40 12.00 -0.41
CA LEU A 260 0.67 11.08 -0.85
C LEU A 260 0.38 10.43 -2.21
N VAL A 261 -0.85 10.46 -2.71
CA VAL A 261 -1.16 9.93 -4.05
C VAL A 261 -0.65 10.85 -5.17
N GLY A 262 -0.37 12.12 -4.86
CA GLY A 262 0.15 13.09 -5.83
C GLY A 262 -0.85 13.44 -6.93
N THR A 263 -0.34 13.64 -8.13
CA THR A 263 -1.14 13.99 -9.32
C THR A 263 -1.46 12.78 -10.20
N GLU A 264 -0.90 11.63 -9.89
CA GLU A 264 -1.09 10.38 -10.64
C GLU A 264 -2.47 9.78 -10.42
N ILE A 265 -3.02 9.98 -9.23
CA ILE A 265 -4.35 9.51 -8.82
C ILE A 265 -5.18 10.73 -8.47
N GLN A 266 -6.25 10.98 -9.21
CA GLN A 266 -6.95 12.25 -9.20
C GLN A 266 -8.34 12.16 -8.56
N ALA A 267 -8.64 13.11 -7.68
CA ALA A 267 -9.98 13.30 -7.16
C ALA A 267 -10.94 13.69 -8.31
N GLY A 268 -12.15 13.15 -8.26
CA GLY A 268 -13.17 13.33 -9.28
C GLY A 268 -13.04 12.39 -10.49
N THR A 269 -11.88 11.74 -10.65
CA THR A 269 -11.60 10.78 -11.71
C THR A 269 -11.39 9.38 -11.14
N ASP A 270 -10.39 9.21 -10.29
CA ASP A 270 -10.01 7.90 -9.75
C ASP A 270 -10.63 7.64 -8.38
N PHE A 271 -10.99 8.68 -7.65
CA PHE A 271 -11.71 8.60 -6.39
C PHE A 271 -12.60 9.83 -6.16
N ILE A 272 -13.59 9.68 -5.29
CA ILE A 272 -14.43 10.78 -4.83
C ILE A 272 -13.79 11.41 -3.60
N ALA A 273 -13.46 12.70 -3.68
CA ALA A 273 -13.06 13.46 -2.51
C ALA A 273 -14.27 13.67 -1.58
N THR A 274 -14.12 13.36 -0.31
CA THR A 274 -15.15 13.56 0.70
C THR A 274 -14.62 14.39 1.87
N GLU A 275 -15.54 15.05 2.57
CA GLU A 275 -15.20 15.67 3.83
C GLU A 275 -14.84 14.64 4.89
N GLU A 276 -13.97 15.01 5.83
CA GLU A 276 -13.50 14.13 6.91
C GLU A 276 -14.57 13.84 7.98
N SER A 277 -15.79 14.34 7.81
CA SER A 277 -16.92 14.15 8.74
C SER A 277 -17.73 12.89 8.39
N PRO A 278 -18.34 12.20 9.36
CA PRO A 278 -19.26 11.12 9.06
C PRO A 278 -20.44 11.54 8.17
N VAL A 279 -20.90 12.78 8.29
CA VAL A 279 -21.99 13.35 7.46
C VAL A 279 -21.55 13.50 6.03
N GLY A 280 -20.40 14.13 5.76
CA GLY A 280 -19.89 14.30 4.39
C GLY A 280 -19.63 12.97 3.69
N ILE A 281 -19.10 11.97 4.44
CA ILE A 281 -18.94 10.61 3.92
C ILE A 281 -20.30 9.97 3.59
N TYR A 282 -21.27 10.15 4.46
CA TYR A 282 -22.63 9.66 4.24
C TYR A 282 -23.26 10.28 2.98
N GLU A 283 -23.16 11.58 2.81
CA GLU A 283 -23.66 12.30 1.63
C GLU A 283 -22.99 11.77 0.36
N SER A 284 -21.67 11.63 0.35
CA SER A 284 -20.93 11.04 -0.77
C SER A 284 -21.35 9.61 -1.09
N LEU A 285 -21.66 8.78 -0.05
CA LEU A 285 -22.20 7.43 -0.25
C LEU A 285 -23.62 7.43 -0.83
N GLN A 286 -24.46 8.41 -0.49
CA GLN A 286 -25.77 8.57 -1.10
C GLN A 286 -25.66 9.00 -2.56
N ASP A 287 -24.76 9.92 -2.86
CA ASP A 287 -24.50 10.36 -4.24
C ASP A 287 -24.04 9.19 -5.12
N LEU A 288 -23.17 8.33 -4.62
CA LEU A 288 -22.77 7.09 -5.31
C LEU A 288 -23.94 6.15 -5.61
N LYS A 289 -24.93 6.09 -4.73
CA LYS A 289 -26.11 5.26 -4.92
C LYS A 289 -26.99 5.78 -6.06
N HIS A 290 -27.07 7.11 -6.22
CA HIS A 290 -27.91 7.76 -7.22
C HIS A 290 -27.16 7.99 -8.54
N ASN A 291 -25.86 8.23 -8.46
CA ASN A 291 -24.95 8.46 -9.58
C ASN A 291 -23.79 7.45 -9.48
N PRO A 292 -24.00 6.19 -9.85
CA PRO A 292 -22.90 5.24 -9.87
C PRO A 292 -21.82 5.78 -10.78
N ILE A 293 -20.57 5.78 -10.32
CA ILE A 293 -19.42 6.12 -11.16
C ILE A 293 -19.43 5.08 -12.29
N SER A 294 -20.02 5.45 -13.41
CA SER A 294 -20.03 4.62 -14.60
C SER A 294 -18.64 4.70 -15.21
N ASP A 295 -17.97 3.56 -15.38
CA ASP A 295 -16.82 3.32 -16.25
C ASP A 295 -15.74 4.42 -16.33
N VAL A 296 -15.67 5.28 -15.30
CA VAL A 296 -14.86 6.48 -15.32
C VAL A 296 -13.40 6.09 -15.15
N ALA A 297 -12.62 6.41 -16.16
CA ALA A 297 -11.16 6.60 -16.12
C ALA A 297 -10.28 5.47 -15.53
N SER A 298 -10.85 4.42 -14.98
CA SER A 298 -10.10 3.27 -14.49
C SER A 298 -9.18 2.65 -15.54
N SER A 299 -9.56 2.75 -16.82
CA SER A 299 -8.75 2.25 -17.92
C SER A 299 -7.50 3.09 -18.17
N ASP A 300 -7.56 4.41 -17.99
CA ASP A 300 -6.44 5.31 -18.35
C ASP A 300 -5.29 5.20 -17.38
N LEU A 301 -5.54 5.22 -16.06
CA LEU A 301 -4.50 5.04 -15.05
C LEU A 301 -3.87 3.65 -15.15
N LEU A 302 -4.70 2.59 -15.22
CA LEU A 302 -4.21 1.22 -15.32
C LEU A 302 -3.47 0.96 -16.64
N THR A 303 -3.94 1.56 -17.74
CA THR A 303 -3.27 1.50 -19.05
C THR A 303 -1.95 2.25 -19.01
N LYS A 304 -1.92 3.43 -18.38
CA LYS A 304 -0.71 4.21 -18.18
C LYS A 304 0.33 3.45 -17.36
N ILE A 305 -0.07 2.85 -16.23
CA ILE A 305 0.82 2.02 -15.41
C ILE A 305 1.35 0.81 -16.20
N LYS A 306 0.48 0.18 -16.99
CA LYS A 306 0.86 -0.98 -17.82
C LYS A 306 1.83 -0.62 -18.94
N ASN A 307 1.64 0.53 -19.57
CA ASN A 307 2.39 0.97 -20.75
C ASN A 307 3.60 1.84 -20.40
N ASP A 308 3.77 2.21 -19.14
CA ASP A 308 4.87 3.05 -18.68
C ASP A 308 6.17 2.23 -18.60
N GLU A 309 6.71 1.91 -19.78
CA GLU A 309 7.97 1.16 -19.90
C GLU A 309 9.17 1.90 -19.27
N ASN A 310 9.10 3.23 -19.21
CA ASN A 310 10.20 4.06 -18.69
C ASN A 310 10.29 4.04 -17.15
N HIS A 311 9.24 3.59 -16.46
CA HIS A 311 9.16 3.58 -15.00
C HIS A 311 8.96 2.16 -14.42
N LYS A 312 9.34 1.13 -15.18
CA LYS A 312 9.36 -0.23 -14.63
C LYS A 312 10.40 -0.33 -13.53
N PHE A 313 9.96 -0.64 -12.34
CA PHE A 313 10.82 -0.77 -11.16
C PHE A 313 11.98 -1.75 -11.40
N ILE A 314 11.73 -2.84 -12.13
CA ILE A 314 12.78 -3.80 -12.47
C ILE A 314 13.91 -3.21 -13.30
N ASP A 315 13.61 -2.30 -14.23
CA ASP A 315 14.61 -1.65 -15.06
C ASP A 315 15.40 -0.62 -14.27
N VAL A 316 14.75 0.07 -13.33
CA VAL A 316 15.43 0.94 -12.36
C VAL A 316 16.43 0.15 -11.53
N ILE A 317 16.06 -1.03 -11.03
CA ILE A 317 16.97 -1.91 -10.29
C ILE A 317 18.17 -2.32 -11.18
N LYS A 318 17.90 -2.79 -12.40
CA LYS A 318 18.96 -3.22 -13.33
C LYS A 318 19.92 -2.08 -13.67
N ASN A 319 19.40 -0.90 -13.97
CA ASN A 319 20.19 0.27 -14.26
C ASN A 319 21.07 0.69 -13.08
N GLU A 320 20.51 0.63 -11.86
CA GLU A 320 21.27 0.95 -10.65
C GLU A 320 22.43 -0.03 -10.41
N ILE A 321 22.25 -1.32 -10.69
CA ILE A 321 23.32 -2.33 -10.54
C ILE A 321 24.49 -2.03 -11.48
N VAL A 322 24.21 -1.61 -12.71
CA VAL A 322 25.23 -1.36 -13.76
C VAL A 322 25.98 -0.05 -13.52
N SER A 323 25.33 0.95 -12.91
CA SER A 323 25.96 2.25 -12.65
C SER A 323 27.13 2.12 -11.66
N PRO A 324 28.26 2.79 -11.88
CA PRO A 324 29.35 2.77 -10.91
C PRO A 324 28.86 3.32 -9.55
N LYS A 325 29.39 2.75 -8.47
CA LYS A 325 29.09 3.22 -7.12
C LYS A 325 29.83 4.54 -6.89
N GLU A 326 29.11 5.63 -6.67
CA GLU A 326 29.72 6.89 -6.25
C GLU A 326 30.28 6.72 -4.83
N GLU A 327 31.56 7.06 -4.67
CA GLU A 327 32.17 7.13 -3.34
C GLU A 327 31.56 8.33 -2.57
N LYS A 328 30.66 8.03 -1.62
CA LYS A 328 30.03 9.02 -0.72
C LYS A 328 30.69 9.04 0.63
#